data_8f45174c982388fb786beb705373e027
#
_entry.id   8f45174c982388fb786beb705373e027
#
_cell.length_a   1.000
_cell.length_b   1.000
_cell.length_c   1.000
_cell.angle_alpha   90.00
_cell.angle_beta   90.00
_cell.angle_gamma   90.00
#
_symmetry.space_group_name_H-M   'P 1'
#
loop_
_entity.id
_entity.type
_entity.pdbx_description
1 polymer ?
#
loop_
_entity_poly.entity_id
_entity_poly.type
_entity_poly.pdbx_seq_one_letter_code
_entity_poly.pdbx_strand_id
1 'polypeptide(L)'
;MSIDNNLYEKSIKILTDLIAFKTISGQDNSNLIDYCEKILNNIGIDTFKVYDDDKKRVNLFGTLKAKNQSIKKPIILSGHTDVVPVSKGWSSDPFVATIKNDKLYGRGSCDMKGFIACTLAYAPIFKESNLDRDLHFCYTFDEETACIGAPLLIELSLIHI
;
A
#
# COMPACT_ATOMS: atom_id res chain seq x y z
N MET A 1 7.46 -12.62 21.94
CA MET A 1 6.15 -12.29 21.33
C MET A 1 5.95 -13.28 20.20
N SER A 2 5.03 -14.22 20.30
CA SER A 2 4.72 -15.13 19.20
C SER A 2 4.04 -14.33 18.07
N ILE A 3 4.60 -14.39 16.87
CA ILE A 3 3.93 -13.82 15.70
C ILE A 3 2.62 -14.60 15.52
N ASP A 4 1.51 -13.90 15.37
CA ASP A 4 0.25 -14.52 14.98
C ASP A 4 0.44 -15.12 13.58
N ASN A 5 0.52 -16.44 13.50
CA ASN A 5 0.75 -17.17 12.25
C ASN A 5 -0.28 -16.79 11.17
N ASN A 6 -1.53 -16.55 11.54
CA ASN A 6 -2.57 -16.14 10.61
C ASN A 6 -2.27 -14.76 9.98
N LEU A 7 -1.77 -13.81 10.79
CA LEU A 7 -1.41 -12.49 10.31
C LEU A 7 -0.17 -12.51 9.40
N TYR A 8 0.81 -13.35 9.75
CA TYR A 8 1.98 -13.57 8.91
C TYR A 8 1.58 -14.13 7.54
N GLU A 9 0.81 -15.22 7.52
CA GLU A 9 0.32 -15.85 6.29
C GLU A 9 -0.49 -14.86 5.43
N LYS A 10 -1.34 -14.06 6.05
CA LYS A 10 -2.10 -13.01 5.37
C LYS A 10 -1.19 -11.96 4.74
N SER A 11 -0.16 -11.52 5.45
CA SER A 11 0.80 -10.55 4.93
C SER A 11 1.58 -11.09 3.73
N ILE A 12 2.04 -12.35 3.81
CA ILE A 12 2.72 -13.04 2.71
C ILE A 12 1.81 -13.19 1.49
N LYS A 13 0.55 -13.58 1.72
CA LYS A 13 -0.42 -13.69 0.62
C LYS A 13 -0.65 -12.36 -0.08
N ILE A 14 -0.91 -11.29 0.66
CA ILE A 14 -1.11 -9.96 0.10
C ILE A 14 0.15 -9.51 -0.65
N LEU A 15 1.34 -9.71 -0.08
CA LEU A 15 2.60 -9.35 -0.74
C LEU A 15 2.79 -10.12 -2.05
N THR A 16 2.46 -11.41 -2.05
CA THR A 16 2.51 -12.24 -3.25
C THR A 16 1.61 -11.68 -4.35
N ASP A 17 0.38 -11.33 -4.00
CA ASP A 17 -0.59 -10.73 -4.92
C ASP A 17 -0.09 -9.36 -5.44
N LEU A 18 0.45 -8.51 -4.54
CA LEU A 18 0.98 -7.19 -4.93
C LEU A 18 2.20 -7.29 -5.86
N ILE A 19 3.10 -8.25 -5.66
CA ILE A 19 4.26 -8.47 -6.53
C ILE A 19 3.83 -8.82 -7.96
N ALA A 20 2.73 -9.55 -8.12
CA ALA A 20 2.23 -9.95 -9.44
C ALA A 20 1.75 -8.76 -10.30
N PHE A 21 1.39 -7.62 -9.69
CA PHE A 21 1.10 -6.41 -10.43
C PHE A 21 2.39 -5.75 -10.92
N LYS A 22 2.57 -5.64 -12.24
CA LYS A 22 3.77 -5.07 -12.89
C LYS A 22 3.68 -3.54 -12.94
N THR A 23 3.61 -2.90 -11.80
CA THR A 23 3.49 -1.45 -11.66
C THR A 23 4.86 -0.75 -11.76
N ILE A 24 5.53 -0.90 -12.90
CA ILE A 24 6.77 -0.17 -13.17
C ILE A 24 6.46 1.33 -13.24
N SER A 25 7.32 2.16 -12.64
CA SER A 25 7.15 3.63 -12.62
C SER A 25 6.81 4.19 -13.99
N GLY A 26 5.84 5.09 -14.05
CA GLY A 26 5.28 5.64 -15.29
C GLY A 26 4.23 4.77 -15.97
N GLN A 27 3.94 3.57 -15.47
CA GLN A 27 2.91 2.68 -16.01
C GLN A 27 1.62 2.71 -15.17
N ASP A 28 0.56 2.15 -15.73
CA ASP A 28 -0.73 2.01 -15.08
C ASP A 28 -0.62 1.16 -13.80
N ASN A 29 -1.12 1.69 -12.68
CA ASN A 29 -1.18 1.01 -11.39
C ASN A 29 -2.62 0.74 -10.90
N SER A 30 -3.63 1.02 -11.72
CA SER A 30 -5.04 0.98 -11.33
C SER A 30 -5.46 -0.38 -10.76
N ASN A 31 -5.06 -1.48 -11.36
CA ASN A 31 -5.39 -2.83 -10.89
C ASN A 31 -4.83 -3.11 -9.48
N LEU A 32 -3.63 -2.63 -9.17
CA LEU A 32 -3.06 -2.75 -7.84
C LEU A 32 -3.86 -1.91 -6.82
N ILE A 33 -4.19 -0.69 -7.21
CA ILE A 33 -4.99 0.22 -6.36
C ILE A 33 -6.40 -0.35 -6.13
N ASP A 34 -7.05 -0.90 -7.15
CA ASP A 34 -8.35 -1.55 -7.00
C ASP A 34 -8.31 -2.73 -6.03
N TYR A 35 -7.22 -3.50 -6.07
CA TYR A 35 -6.99 -4.59 -5.12
C TYR A 35 -6.85 -4.06 -3.68
N CYS A 36 -6.06 -3.01 -3.46
CA CYS A 36 -5.87 -2.39 -2.14
C CYS A 36 -7.19 -1.79 -1.62
N GLU A 37 -7.88 -1.04 -2.47
CA GLU A 37 -9.18 -0.43 -2.17
C GLU A 37 -10.21 -1.48 -1.74
N LYS A 38 -10.32 -2.57 -2.49
CA LYS A 38 -11.23 -3.68 -2.16
C LYS A 38 -10.95 -4.26 -0.77
N ILE A 39 -9.69 -4.42 -0.39
CA ILE A 39 -9.33 -4.92 0.95
C ILE A 39 -9.79 -3.94 2.04
N LEU A 40 -9.55 -2.64 1.86
CA LEU A 40 -9.93 -1.62 2.83
C LEU A 40 -11.45 -1.46 2.91
N ASN A 41 -12.14 -1.39 1.78
CA ASN A 41 -13.60 -1.25 1.73
C ASN A 41 -14.34 -2.46 2.32
N ASN A 42 -13.82 -3.69 2.11
CA ASN A 42 -14.41 -4.90 2.69
C ASN A 42 -14.43 -4.91 4.23
N ILE A 43 -13.60 -4.12 4.84
CA ILE A 43 -13.60 -3.94 6.30
C ILE A 43 -14.20 -2.58 6.72
N GLY A 44 -14.85 -1.86 5.77
CA GLY A 44 -15.54 -0.60 6.03
C GLY A 44 -14.60 0.54 6.37
N ILE A 45 -13.46 0.63 5.70
CA ILE A 45 -12.61 1.82 5.67
C ILE A 45 -12.95 2.58 4.40
N ASP A 46 -13.44 3.82 4.55
CA ASP A 46 -13.77 4.68 3.42
C ASP A 46 -12.50 5.08 2.67
N THR A 47 -12.56 4.93 1.35
CA THR A 47 -11.44 5.24 0.46
C THR A 47 -11.86 6.19 -0.65
N PHE A 48 -10.89 6.89 -1.22
CA PHE A 48 -11.07 7.61 -2.47
C PHE A 48 -9.78 7.59 -3.29
N LYS A 49 -9.91 7.83 -4.58
CA LYS A 49 -8.85 7.79 -5.58
C LYS A 49 -8.55 9.17 -6.13
N VAL A 50 -7.27 9.44 -6.33
CA VAL A 50 -6.77 10.66 -7.00
C VAL A 50 -5.95 10.25 -8.21
N TYR A 51 -6.45 10.59 -9.38
CA TYR A 51 -5.84 10.23 -10.65
C TYR A 51 -4.89 11.32 -11.15
N ASP A 52 -3.90 10.90 -11.92
CA ASP A 52 -3.14 11.81 -12.76
C ASP A 52 -4.01 12.36 -13.92
N ASP A 53 -3.47 13.33 -14.67
CA ASP A 53 -4.19 13.97 -15.77
C ASP A 53 -4.63 13.00 -16.86
N ASP A 54 -3.80 11.99 -17.15
CA ASP A 54 -4.08 10.96 -18.16
C ASP A 54 -5.02 9.85 -17.65
N LYS A 55 -5.37 9.85 -16.37
CA LYS A 55 -6.18 8.84 -15.66
C LYS A 55 -5.62 7.41 -15.76
N LYS A 56 -4.31 7.28 -15.90
CA LYS A 56 -3.61 6.00 -15.96
C LYS A 56 -2.99 5.60 -14.63
N ARG A 57 -2.57 6.60 -13.86
CA ARG A 57 -1.95 6.39 -12.56
C ARG A 57 -2.85 6.95 -11.48
N VAL A 58 -2.89 6.29 -10.36
CA VAL A 58 -3.86 6.62 -9.32
C VAL A 58 -3.25 6.45 -7.93
N ASN A 59 -3.50 7.43 -7.08
CA ASN A 59 -3.27 7.34 -5.64
C ASN A 59 -4.52 6.82 -4.94
N LEU A 60 -4.32 6.06 -3.87
CA LEU A 60 -5.39 5.65 -2.96
C LEU A 60 -5.20 6.33 -1.61
N PHE A 61 -6.27 6.90 -1.08
CA PHE A 61 -6.31 7.41 0.27
C PHE A 61 -7.48 6.78 1.02
N GLY A 62 -7.20 6.17 2.17
CA GLY A 62 -8.20 5.56 3.03
C GLY A 62 -8.16 6.16 4.42
N THR A 63 -9.30 6.27 5.10
CA THR A 63 -9.39 6.83 6.44
C THR A 63 -10.10 5.89 7.40
N LEU A 64 -9.38 5.45 8.41
CA LEU A 64 -9.95 4.82 9.59
C LEU A 64 -10.09 5.86 10.70
N LYS A 65 -11.33 6.23 10.99
CA LYS A 65 -11.65 7.21 12.02
C LYS A 65 -11.44 6.66 13.42
N ALA A 66 -10.90 7.48 14.31
CA ALA A 66 -10.91 7.19 15.73
C ALA A 66 -12.35 7.04 16.25
N LYS A 67 -12.58 6.14 17.19
CA LYS A 67 -13.92 5.92 17.78
C LYS A 67 -14.42 7.14 18.56
N ASN A 68 -13.52 7.89 19.16
CA ASN A 68 -13.82 9.13 19.86
C ASN A 68 -13.23 10.31 19.09
N GLN A 69 -13.92 11.45 19.13
CA GLN A 69 -13.39 12.66 18.51
C GLN A 69 -12.02 13.00 19.12
N SER A 70 -10.98 13.01 18.31
CA SER A 70 -9.61 13.25 18.74
C SER A 70 -9.13 14.60 18.25
N ILE A 71 -8.44 15.33 19.14
CA ILE A 71 -7.70 16.56 18.81
C ILE A 71 -6.25 16.25 18.39
N LYS A 72 -5.85 14.98 18.48
CA LYS A 72 -4.51 14.54 18.10
C LYS A 72 -4.37 14.49 16.59
N LYS A 73 -3.20 14.87 16.09
CA LYS A 73 -2.90 14.70 14.68
C LYS A 73 -2.97 13.23 14.28
N PRO A 74 -3.53 12.89 13.11
CA PRO A 74 -3.61 11.53 12.63
C PRO A 74 -2.23 10.94 12.32
N ILE A 75 -2.20 9.63 12.15
CA ILE A 75 -1.04 8.89 11.64
C ILE A 75 -1.31 8.53 10.19
N ILE A 76 -0.30 8.69 9.33
CA ILE A 76 -0.39 8.29 7.92
C ILE A 76 0.55 7.10 7.69
N LEU A 77 0.00 5.99 7.20
CA LEU A 77 0.74 4.85 6.67
C LEU A 77 0.93 5.09 5.18
N SER A 78 2.06 5.71 4.83
CA SER A 78 2.36 6.09 3.44
C SER A 78 3.30 5.12 2.78
N GLY A 79 2.99 4.70 1.55
CA GLY A 79 3.83 3.85 0.72
C GLY A 79 3.57 4.10 -0.76
N HIS A 80 4.58 3.79 -1.61
CA HIS A 80 4.43 3.87 -3.04
C HIS A 80 4.13 2.49 -3.66
N THR A 81 3.40 2.51 -4.76
CA THR A 81 2.92 1.30 -5.45
C THR A 81 3.78 0.92 -6.64
N ASP A 82 4.54 1.87 -7.14
CA ASP A 82 5.43 1.65 -8.27
C ASP A 82 6.73 0.97 -7.86
N VAL A 83 7.42 0.46 -8.85
CA VAL A 83 8.71 -0.21 -8.72
C VAL A 83 9.62 0.17 -9.86
N VAL A 84 10.93 0.21 -9.61
CA VAL A 84 11.92 0.43 -10.67
C VAL A 84 11.89 -0.68 -11.72
N PRO A 85 12.30 -0.39 -12.97
CA PRO A 85 12.41 -1.39 -14.01
C PRO A 85 13.24 -2.60 -13.62
N VAL A 86 12.96 -3.73 -14.26
CA VAL A 86 13.71 -4.96 -14.02
C VAL A 86 15.04 -4.92 -14.75
N SER A 87 16.14 -5.08 -14.03
CA SER A 87 17.49 -5.23 -14.59
C SER A 87 17.81 -6.70 -14.90
N LYS A 88 18.91 -6.94 -15.62
CA LYS A 88 19.46 -8.29 -15.80
C LYS A 88 19.95 -8.88 -14.47
N GLY A 89 19.98 -10.19 -14.36
CA GLY A 89 20.57 -10.90 -13.21
C GLY A 89 19.56 -11.53 -12.25
N TRP A 90 18.27 -11.44 -12.51
CA TRP A 90 17.28 -12.19 -11.76
C TRP A 90 17.35 -13.69 -12.06
N SER A 91 17.34 -14.52 -11.01
CA SER A 91 17.33 -15.98 -11.11
C SER A 91 15.93 -16.59 -11.21
N SER A 92 14.88 -15.78 -11.04
CA SER A 92 13.45 -16.14 -11.16
C SER A 92 12.70 -14.98 -11.77
N ASP A 93 11.43 -15.17 -12.17
CA ASP A 93 10.58 -14.07 -12.63
C ASP A 93 10.42 -13.05 -11.50
N PRO A 94 10.80 -11.78 -11.70
CA PRO A 94 10.71 -10.74 -10.66
C PRO A 94 9.28 -10.45 -10.19
N PHE A 95 8.27 -10.77 -10.99
CA PHE A 95 6.87 -10.54 -10.69
C PHE A 95 6.13 -11.80 -10.20
N VAL A 96 6.90 -12.85 -9.90
CA VAL A 96 6.41 -14.07 -9.23
C VAL A 96 7.11 -14.20 -7.88
N ALA A 97 6.37 -14.00 -6.80
CA ALA A 97 6.93 -14.11 -5.45
C ALA A 97 7.50 -15.52 -5.22
N THR A 98 8.77 -15.60 -4.86
CA THR A 98 9.47 -16.87 -4.62
C THR A 98 9.98 -16.91 -3.20
N ILE A 99 9.57 -17.90 -2.42
CA ILE A 99 10.07 -18.10 -1.04
C ILE A 99 11.19 -19.14 -1.08
N LYS A 100 12.37 -18.76 -0.60
CA LYS A 100 13.55 -19.60 -0.51
C LYS A 100 14.41 -19.22 0.70
N ASN A 101 14.79 -20.20 1.53
CA ASN A 101 15.62 -19.97 2.72
C ASN A 101 15.05 -18.88 3.64
N ASP A 102 13.76 -18.96 3.96
CA ASP A 102 13.02 -18.03 4.82
C ASP A 102 13.01 -16.57 4.32
N LYS A 103 13.25 -16.35 3.04
CA LYS A 103 13.20 -15.05 2.39
C LYS A 103 12.24 -15.07 1.22
N LEU A 104 11.47 -13.98 1.06
CA LEU A 104 10.59 -13.77 -0.08
C LEU A 104 11.30 -12.87 -1.09
N TYR A 105 11.45 -13.37 -2.30
CA TYR A 105 12.05 -12.66 -3.43
C TYR A 105 10.97 -12.24 -4.43
N GLY A 106 11.07 -11.01 -4.90
CA GLY A 106 10.20 -10.43 -5.92
C GLY A 106 10.46 -8.93 -6.06
N ARG A 107 10.21 -8.35 -7.24
CA ARG A 107 10.37 -6.92 -7.45
C ARG A 107 9.40 -6.14 -6.56
N GLY A 108 9.92 -5.20 -5.77
CA GLY A 108 9.14 -4.42 -4.82
C GLY A 108 8.85 -5.13 -3.49
N SER A 109 9.37 -6.35 -3.25
CA SER A 109 9.14 -7.06 -1.98
C SER A 109 9.64 -6.28 -0.77
N CYS A 110 10.76 -5.56 -0.91
CA CYS A 110 11.34 -4.72 0.14
C CYS A 110 10.96 -3.25 -0.05
N ASP A 111 11.03 -2.76 -1.27
CA ASP A 111 10.78 -1.37 -1.66
C ASP A 111 9.66 -1.31 -2.71
N MET A 112 8.36 -0.95 -2.29
CA MET A 112 7.99 -1.09 -0.88
C MET A 112 6.61 -1.78 -0.72
N LYS A 113 6.27 -2.72 -1.63
CA LYS A 113 5.02 -3.49 -1.57
C LYS A 113 4.90 -4.31 -0.28
N GLY A 114 6.04 -4.70 0.34
CA GLY A 114 6.04 -5.36 1.65
C GLY A 114 5.41 -4.51 2.75
N PHE A 115 5.72 -3.22 2.79
CA PHE A 115 5.08 -2.29 3.72
C PHE A 115 3.58 -2.19 3.46
N ILE A 116 3.16 -2.03 2.20
CA ILE A 116 1.74 -1.98 1.82
C ILE A 116 1.03 -3.27 2.25
N ALA A 117 1.63 -4.43 1.99
CA ALA A 117 1.06 -5.71 2.39
C ALA A 117 0.85 -5.82 3.90
N CYS A 118 1.83 -5.39 4.69
CA CYS A 118 1.72 -5.36 6.15
C CYS A 118 0.60 -4.42 6.61
N THR A 119 0.52 -3.20 6.08
CA THR A 119 -0.53 -2.25 6.47
C THR A 119 -1.93 -2.76 6.14
N LEU A 120 -2.12 -3.41 4.99
CA LEU A 120 -3.38 -4.03 4.60
C LEU A 120 -3.73 -5.25 5.46
N ALA A 121 -2.75 -6.08 5.80
CA ALA A 121 -2.97 -7.24 6.66
C ALA A 121 -3.39 -6.82 8.08
N TYR A 122 -2.79 -5.74 8.61
CA TYR A 122 -3.07 -5.21 9.93
C TYR A 122 -4.32 -4.33 9.98
N ALA A 123 -4.85 -3.86 8.86
CA ALA A 123 -6.00 -2.95 8.82
C ALA A 123 -7.22 -3.43 9.63
N PRO A 124 -7.62 -4.72 9.62
CA PRO A 124 -8.69 -5.21 10.49
C PRO A 124 -8.37 -5.07 11.99
N ILE A 125 -7.12 -5.31 12.38
CA ILE A 125 -6.68 -5.18 13.78
C ILE A 125 -6.74 -3.71 14.20
N PHE A 126 -6.29 -2.79 13.36
CA PHE A 126 -6.42 -1.36 13.63
C PHE A 126 -7.88 -0.95 13.80
N LYS A 127 -8.79 -1.49 12.99
CA LYS A 127 -10.22 -1.21 13.09
C LYS A 127 -10.84 -1.70 14.40
N GLU A 128 -10.44 -2.88 14.87
CA GLU A 128 -10.89 -3.41 16.16
C GLU A 128 -10.26 -2.69 17.35
N SER A 129 -9.12 -2.03 17.14
CA SER A 129 -8.41 -1.33 18.20
C SER A 129 -9.14 -0.05 18.62
N ASN A 130 -8.87 0.41 19.85
CA ASN A 130 -9.36 1.68 20.33
C ASN A 130 -8.36 2.79 19.98
N LEU A 131 -8.39 3.22 18.71
CA LEU A 131 -7.50 4.27 18.24
C LEU A 131 -7.82 5.61 18.92
N ASP A 132 -6.78 6.31 19.34
CA ASP A 132 -6.87 7.65 19.96
C ASP A 132 -6.71 8.79 18.95
N ARG A 133 -6.55 8.46 17.66
CA ARG A 133 -6.44 9.38 16.53
C ARG A 133 -6.80 8.66 15.22
N ASP A 134 -7.13 9.42 14.21
CA ASP A 134 -7.39 8.88 12.89
C ASP A 134 -6.13 8.21 12.31
N LEU A 135 -6.31 7.15 11.55
CA LEU A 135 -5.27 6.45 10.83
C LEU A 135 -5.58 6.50 9.33
N HIS A 136 -4.63 7.01 8.56
CA HIS A 136 -4.76 7.09 7.11
C HIS A 136 -3.87 6.07 6.42
N PHE A 137 -4.39 5.46 5.37
CA PHE A 137 -3.67 4.66 4.40
C PHE A 137 -3.46 5.51 3.16
N CYS A 138 -2.22 5.72 2.76
CA CYS A 138 -1.87 6.58 1.65
C CYS A 138 -0.94 5.82 0.70
N TYR A 139 -1.46 5.40 -0.47
CA TYR A 139 -0.67 4.67 -1.45
C TYR A 139 -0.54 5.49 -2.72
N THR A 140 0.71 5.86 -3.04
CA THR A 140 1.03 6.78 -4.13
C THR A 140 1.65 6.06 -5.33
N PHE A 141 1.65 6.72 -6.47
CA PHE A 141 2.35 6.27 -7.68
C PHE A 141 3.62 7.11 -7.91
N ASP A 142 4.55 6.53 -8.68
CA ASP A 142 5.76 7.19 -9.21
C ASP A 142 6.63 7.89 -8.17
N GLU A 143 6.84 7.22 -7.04
CA GLU A 143 7.81 7.67 -6.04
C GLU A 143 9.23 7.58 -6.61
N GLU A 144 9.56 6.47 -7.27
CA GLU A 144 10.87 6.14 -7.84
C GLU A 144 11.28 7.08 -9.01
N THR A 145 10.35 7.94 -9.47
CA THR A 145 10.56 8.93 -10.52
C THR A 145 10.21 10.34 -10.04
N ALA A 146 10.80 10.77 -8.93
CA ALA A 146 10.64 12.10 -8.32
C ALA A 146 9.33 12.33 -7.54
N CYS A 147 8.73 11.29 -6.96
CA CYS A 147 7.55 11.37 -6.07
C CYS A 147 6.34 12.07 -6.71
N ILE A 148 6.09 11.84 -8.01
CA ILE A 148 5.10 12.59 -8.80
C ILE A 148 3.68 12.48 -8.23
N GLY A 149 3.31 11.32 -7.68
CA GLY A 149 1.96 11.09 -7.16
C GLY A 149 1.65 11.82 -5.85
N ALA A 150 2.62 11.95 -4.96
CA ALA A 150 2.41 12.52 -3.63
C ALA A 150 1.94 13.99 -3.64
N PRO A 151 2.47 14.91 -4.47
CA PRO A 151 2.01 16.29 -4.56
C PRO A 151 0.51 16.42 -4.83
N LEU A 152 -0.09 15.55 -5.63
CA LEU A 152 -1.53 15.61 -5.93
C LEU A 152 -2.39 15.42 -4.67
N LEU A 153 -1.95 14.60 -3.72
CA LEU A 153 -2.64 14.45 -2.43
C LEU A 153 -2.42 15.66 -1.52
N ILE A 154 -1.23 16.26 -1.57
CA ILE A 154 -0.91 17.47 -0.79
C ILE A 154 -1.76 18.65 -1.26
N GLU A 155 -1.88 18.87 -2.57
CA GLU A 155 -2.68 19.93 -3.18
C GLU A 155 -4.15 19.84 -2.78
N LEU A 156 -4.69 18.62 -2.63
CA LEU A 156 -6.05 18.41 -2.15
C LEU A 156 -6.19 18.60 -0.63
N SER A 157 -5.14 19.04 0.04
CA SER A 157 -5.11 19.21 1.51
C SER A 157 -5.42 17.92 2.31
N LEU A 158 -5.26 16.76 1.69
CA LEU A 158 -5.62 15.49 2.28
C LEU A 158 -4.62 15.00 3.32
N ILE A 159 -3.40 15.50 3.25
CA ILE A 159 -2.31 15.20 4.17
C ILE A 159 -1.83 16.43 4.94
N HIS A 160 -2.54 17.56 4.83
CA HIS A 160 -2.39 18.71 5.72
C HIS A 160 -3.13 18.44 7.03
N ILE A 161 -2.58 17.57 7.77
CA ILE A 161 -3.23 17.11 8.98
C ILE A 161 -2.44 17.55 10.20
#